data_cc6debd4a70f88695046532dd1735b13
#
_entry.id   cc6debd4a70f88695046532dd1735b13
#
_cell.length_a   1.000
_cell.length_b   1.000
_cell.length_c   1.000
_cell.angle_alpha   90.00
_cell.angle_beta   90.00
_cell.angle_gamma   90.00
#
_symmetry.space_group_name_H-M   'P 1'
#
loop_
_entity.id
_entity.type
_entity.pdbx_description
1 polymer ?
#
loop_
_entity_poly.entity_id
_entity_poly.type
_entity_poly.pdbx_seq_one_letter_code
_entity_poly.pdbx_strand_id
1 'polypeptide(L)'
;MSPTTKKKGGFTAEEKAAMRARAKELKATEDGETAVQEALAKMTPKDRALGKRIHAIVKERAPYLTPKTWYGMPAYANKDGKVVVFFRDAAKFKERYAMLGFNDTANLDSGNMWPVAFALTELTAADEKKIATLVKKAVG
;
A
#
# COMPACT_ATOMS: atom_id res chain seq x y z
N MET A 1 -19.66 25.62 -27.64
CA MET A 1 -19.61 25.96 -26.89
C MET A 1 -19.44 26.01 -26.61
N SER A 2 -19.25 26.08 -26.55
CA SER A 2 -18.99 26.40 -25.78
C SER A 2 -18.90 26.33 -25.29
N PRO A 3 -18.67 26.30 -25.34
CA PRO A 3 -18.45 26.42 -24.46
C PRO A 3 -18.64 26.70 -23.95
N THR A 4 -18.53 27.04 -23.99
CA THR A 4 -18.76 27.55 -23.34
C THR A 4 -19.21 27.69 -22.62
N THR A 5 -19.60 27.74 -22.71
CA THR A 5 -19.90 28.15 -21.88
C THR A 5 -19.51 28.04 -20.96
N LYS A 6 -18.92 27.96 -20.97
CA LYS A 6 -18.48 27.90 -20.08
C LYS A 6 -18.16 28.71 -19.32
N LYS A 7 -18.27 29.26 -19.36
CA LYS A 7 -18.05 29.92 -18.75
C LYS A 7 -18.37 30.44 -17.93
N LYS A 8 -18.78 30.62 -18.25
CA LYS A 8 -19.01 31.40 -17.29
C LYS A 8 -18.52 31.00 -15.99
N GLY A 9 -17.31 31.02 -15.75
CA GLY A 9 -16.70 30.65 -14.52
C GLY A 9 -17.00 29.24 -14.08
N GLY A 10 -17.76 28.52 -14.85
CA GLY A 10 -18.19 27.21 -14.43
C GLY A 10 -17.41 26.10 -15.05
N PHE A 11 -17.31 25.00 -14.29
CA PHE A 11 -16.82 23.74 -14.81
C PHE A 11 -18.02 22.96 -15.35
N THR A 12 -17.78 22.11 -16.32
CA THR A 12 -18.80 21.19 -16.84
C THR A 12 -19.15 20.16 -15.78
N ALA A 13 -20.24 19.43 -15.99
CA ALA A 13 -20.63 18.34 -15.09
C ALA A 13 -19.56 17.26 -15.04
N GLU A 14 -18.94 16.95 -16.18
CA GLU A 14 -17.85 15.97 -16.26
C GLU A 14 -16.62 16.45 -15.51
N GLU A 15 -16.29 17.72 -15.64
CA GLU A 15 -15.14 18.29 -14.92
C GLU A 15 -15.36 18.29 -13.42
N LYS A 16 -16.57 18.66 -12.98
CA LYS A 16 -16.91 18.62 -11.55
C LYS A 16 -16.86 17.20 -11.00
N ALA A 17 -17.34 16.23 -11.77
CA ALA A 17 -17.30 14.83 -11.37
C ALA A 17 -15.86 14.34 -11.25
N ALA A 18 -14.99 14.71 -12.20
CA ALA A 18 -13.58 14.35 -12.18
C ALA A 18 -12.87 14.97 -10.97
N MET A 19 -13.18 16.23 -10.65
CA MET A 19 -12.61 16.92 -9.50
C MET A 19 -13.03 16.26 -8.20
N ARG A 20 -14.30 15.87 -8.07
CA ARG A 20 -14.78 15.16 -6.89
C ARG A 20 -14.14 13.79 -6.74
N ALA A 21 -13.99 13.06 -7.86
CA ALA A 21 -13.34 11.75 -7.84
C ALA A 21 -11.88 11.88 -7.40
N ARG A 22 -11.17 12.89 -7.92
CA ARG A 22 -9.78 13.16 -7.54
C ARG A 22 -9.65 13.53 -6.07
N ALA A 23 -10.55 14.40 -5.59
CA ALA A 23 -10.57 14.80 -4.18
C ALA A 23 -10.79 13.59 -3.27
N LYS A 24 -11.70 12.70 -3.66
CA LYS A 24 -12.00 11.48 -2.92
C LYS A 24 -10.80 10.55 -2.87
N GLU A 25 -10.09 10.39 -3.99
CA GLU A 25 -8.88 9.58 -4.06
C GLU A 25 -7.78 10.11 -3.16
N LEU A 26 -7.57 11.44 -3.19
CA LEU A 26 -6.56 12.09 -2.34
C LEU A 26 -6.89 11.92 -0.87
N LYS A 27 -8.16 12.09 -0.51
CA LYS A 27 -8.60 11.92 0.87
C LYS A 27 -8.43 10.48 1.33
N ALA A 28 -8.78 9.51 0.50
CA ALA A 28 -8.62 8.10 0.83
C ALA A 28 -7.14 7.77 1.07
N THR A 29 -6.24 8.34 0.27
CA THR A 29 -4.80 8.14 0.45
C THR A 29 -4.31 8.76 1.76
N GLU A 30 -4.76 9.97 2.10
CA GLU A 30 -4.41 10.62 3.35
C GLU A 30 -4.93 9.86 4.56
N ASP A 31 -6.19 9.44 4.53
CA ASP A 31 -6.81 8.68 5.60
C ASP A 31 -6.11 7.33 5.79
N GLY A 32 -5.74 6.68 4.69
CA GLY A 32 -5.03 5.41 4.71
C GLY A 32 -3.62 5.56 5.27
N GLU A 33 -2.91 6.61 4.88
CA GLU A 33 -1.57 6.90 5.40
C GLU A 33 -1.64 7.10 6.92
N THR A 34 -2.61 7.89 7.39
CA THR A 34 -2.80 8.13 8.82
C THR A 34 -3.11 6.81 9.55
N ALA A 35 -3.98 5.99 8.99
CA ALA A 35 -4.34 4.70 9.58
C ALA A 35 -3.13 3.78 9.69
N VAL A 36 -2.28 3.73 8.66
CA VAL A 36 -1.07 2.93 8.67
C VAL A 36 -0.10 3.43 9.75
N GLN A 37 0.09 4.76 9.84
CA GLN A 37 0.98 5.33 10.86
C GLN A 37 0.48 5.02 12.27
N GLU A 38 -0.82 5.07 12.50
CA GLU A 38 -1.42 4.71 13.78
C GLU A 38 -1.22 3.24 14.10
N ALA A 39 -1.37 2.37 13.11
CA ALA A 39 -1.14 0.94 13.30
C ALA A 39 0.32 0.66 13.64
N LEU A 40 1.26 1.31 12.95
CA LEU A 40 2.69 1.18 13.24
C LEU A 40 3.03 1.67 14.64
N ALA A 41 2.41 2.78 15.07
CA ALA A 41 2.67 3.36 16.38
C ALA A 41 2.29 2.42 17.52
N LYS A 42 1.34 1.52 17.30
CA LYS A 42 0.89 0.56 18.32
C LYS A 42 1.76 -0.68 18.40
N MET A 43 2.67 -0.87 17.47
CA MET A 43 3.53 -2.04 17.43
C MET A 43 4.68 -1.95 18.42
N THR A 44 5.28 -3.10 18.74
CA THR A 44 6.53 -3.12 19.51
C THR A 44 7.61 -2.38 18.72
N PRO A 45 8.66 -1.87 19.39
CA PRO A 45 9.74 -1.17 18.68
C PRO A 45 10.33 -1.97 17.53
N LYS A 46 10.53 -3.27 17.71
CA LYS A 46 11.10 -4.13 16.66
C LYS A 46 10.17 -4.24 15.45
N ASP A 47 8.91 -4.56 15.70
CA ASP A 47 7.92 -4.70 14.63
C ASP A 47 7.69 -3.36 13.91
N ARG A 48 7.66 -2.29 14.69
CA ARG A 48 7.49 -0.93 14.14
C ARG A 48 8.62 -0.58 13.20
N ALA A 49 9.86 -0.90 13.57
CA ALA A 49 11.02 -0.62 12.73
C ALA A 49 10.91 -1.37 11.40
N LEU A 50 10.54 -2.65 11.44
CA LEU A 50 10.33 -3.46 10.23
C LEU A 50 9.20 -2.86 9.38
N GLY A 51 8.07 -2.56 10.00
CA GLY A 51 6.91 -2.02 9.31
C GLY A 51 7.18 -0.68 8.64
N LYS A 52 7.94 0.19 9.31
CA LYS A 52 8.31 1.50 8.73
C LYS A 52 9.20 1.34 7.51
N ARG A 53 10.12 0.38 7.52
CA ARG A 53 10.97 0.12 6.36
C ARG A 53 10.16 -0.43 5.20
N ILE A 54 9.25 -1.36 5.46
CA ILE A 54 8.35 -1.89 4.44
C ILE A 54 7.51 -0.76 3.85
N HIS A 55 6.94 0.09 4.70
CA HIS A 55 6.13 1.23 4.27
C HIS A 55 6.91 2.14 3.32
N ALA A 56 8.14 2.48 3.69
CA ALA A 56 9.00 3.34 2.86
C ALA A 56 9.30 2.70 1.51
N ILE A 57 9.59 1.41 1.50
CA ILE A 57 9.90 0.68 0.26
C ILE A 57 8.68 0.64 -0.66
N VAL A 58 7.51 0.34 -0.12
CA VAL A 58 6.29 0.28 -0.93
C VAL A 58 5.97 1.65 -1.51
N LYS A 59 6.08 2.70 -0.73
CA LYS A 59 5.81 4.07 -1.21
C LYS A 59 6.78 4.47 -2.31
N GLU A 60 8.02 4.03 -2.23
CA GLU A 60 9.03 4.35 -3.22
C GLU A 60 8.83 3.55 -4.51
N ARG A 61 8.57 2.23 -4.37
CA ARG A 61 8.52 1.34 -5.54
C ARG A 61 7.15 1.19 -6.17
N ALA A 62 6.10 1.46 -5.41
CA ALA A 62 4.73 1.34 -5.88
C ALA A 62 3.89 2.51 -5.34
N PRO A 63 4.22 3.76 -5.72
CA PRO A 63 3.58 4.94 -5.15
C PRO A 63 2.08 5.06 -5.48
N TYR A 64 1.62 4.33 -6.48
CA TYR A 64 0.21 4.32 -6.86
C TYR A 64 -0.64 3.33 -6.05
N LEU A 65 -0.03 2.54 -5.18
CA LEU A 65 -0.82 1.74 -4.24
C LEU A 65 -1.32 2.64 -3.12
N THR A 66 -2.56 2.44 -2.72
CA THR A 66 -3.16 3.21 -1.64
C THR A 66 -2.91 2.53 -0.31
N PRO A 67 -2.26 3.20 0.66
CA PRO A 67 -2.09 2.61 1.99
C PRO A 67 -3.43 2.52 2.70
N LYS A 68 -3.59 1.48 3.49
CA LYS A 68 -4.79 1.27 4.31
C LYS A 68 -4.48 0.27 5.41
N THR A 69 -5.39 0.06 6.33
CA THR A 69 -5.30 -1.05 7.28
C THR A 69 -6.23 -2.17 6.81
N TRP A 70 -5.78 -3.40 7.02
CA TRP A 70 -6.52 -4.61 6.65
C TRP A 70 -6.37 -5.58 7.81
N TYR A 71 -7.46 -5.86 8.49
CA TYR A 71 -7.42 -6.61 9.76
C TYR A 71 -6.41 -6.00 10.75
N GLY A 72 -6.32 -4.66 10.76
CA GLY A 72 -5.39 -3.94 11.62
C GLY A 72 -3.94 -3.94 11.17
N MET A 73 -3.64 -4.54 10.03
CA MET A 73 -2.29 -4.58 9.46
C MET A 73 -2.09 -3.48 8.42
N PRO A 74 -0.89 -2.89 8.36
CA PRO A 74 -0.56 -2.03 7.22
C PRO A 74 -0.67 -2.80 5.92
N ALA A 75 -1.41 -2.25 4.97
CA ALA A 75 -1.68 -2.90 3.70
C ALA A 75 -1.71 -1.87 2.59
N TYR A 76 -1.53 -2.32 1.36
CA TYR A 76 -1.41 -1.43 0.20
C TYR A 76 -2.26 -2.00 -0.91
N ALA A 77 -3.26 -1.20 -1.31
CA ALA A 77 -4.30 -1.65 -2.23
C ALA A 77 -4.12 -1.05 -3.62
N ASN A 78 -4.57 -1.78 -4.63
CA ASN A 78 -4.59 -1.30 -6.01
C ASN A 78 -5.79 -0.37 -6.23
N LYS A 79 -5.95 0.13 -7.44
CA LYS A 79 -7.04 1.05 -7.79
C LYS A 79 -8.44 0.46 -7.60
N ASP A 80 -8.55 -0.86 -7.59
CA ASP A 80 -9.82 -1.55 -7.36
C ASP A 80 -10.08 -1.80 -5.88
N GLY A 81 -9.22 -1.28 -5.00
CA GLY A 81 -9.36 -1.44 -3.56
C GLY A 81 -8.90 -2.79 -3.02
N LYS A 82 -8.27 -3.61 -3.86
CA LYS A 82 -7.80 -4.93 -3.44
C LYS A 82 -6.38 -4.85 -2.89
N VAL A 83 -6.15 -5.48 -1.74
CA VAL A 83 -4.83 -5.50 -1.11
C VAL A 83 -3.87 -6.33 -1.94
N VAL A 84 -2.73 -5.74 -2.29
CA VAL A 84 -1.67 -6.40 -3.05
C VAL A 84 -0.59 -6.93 -2.12
N VAL A 85 -0.17 -6.10 -1.16
CA VAL A 85 0.89 -6.43 -0.22
C VAL A 85 0.52 -5.95 1.17
N PHE A 86 0.94 -6.67 2.20
CA PHE A 86 0.66 -6.29 3.59
C PHE A 86 1.81 -6.69 4.51
N PHE A 87 1.87 -6.02 5.67
CA PHE A 87 2.84 -6.32 6.72
C PHE A 87 2.11 -6.81 7.96
N ARG A 88 2.47 -7.98 8.46
CA ARG A 88 1.90 -8.55 9.68
C ARG A 88 2.95 -8.56 10.79
N ASP A 89 2.69 -7.83 11.87
CA ASP A 89 3.62 -7.76 12.99
C ASP A 89 3.58 -9.04 13.83
N ALA A 90 4.74 -9.40 14.37
CA ALA A 90 4.88 -10.66 15.09
C ALA A 90 4.13 -10.67 16.43
N ALA A 91 4.27 -9.61 17.22
CA ALA A 91 3.75 -9.56 18.59
C ALA A 91 2.23 -9.64 18.64
N LYS A 92 1.54 -8.90 17.79
CA LYS A 92 0.08 -8.86 17.75
C LYS A 92 -0.53 -10.23 17.48
N PHE A 93 0.10 -10.99 16.61
CA PHE A 93 -0.38 -12.31 16.20
C PHE A 93 0.32 -13.43 16.96
N LYS A 94 1.13 -13.09 17.95
CA LYS A 94 1.85 -14.05 18.81
C LYS A 94 2.68 -15.03 18.01
N GLU A 95 3.36 -14.50 17.01
CA GLU A 95 4.21 -15.30 16.13
C GLU A 95 5.69 -15.00 16.41
N ARG A 96 6.55 -15.92 16.01
CA ARG A 96 7.98 -15.83 16.25
C ARG A 96 8.65 -14.78 15.33
N TYR A 97 8.04 -14.47 14.20
CA TYR A 97 8.57 -13.50 13.24
C TYR A 97 7.43 -12.69 12.61
N ALA A 98 7.78 -11.52 12.07
CA ALA A 98 6.84 -10.74 11.28
C ALA A 98 6.74 -11.33 9.88
N MET A 99 5.76 -10.90 9.10
CA MET A 99 5.54 -11.43 7.76
C MET A 99 5.26 -10.31 6.76
N LEU A 100 5.91 -10.41 5.60
CA LEU A 100 5.55 -9.66 4.42
C LEU A 100 4.73 -10.59 3.54
N GLY A 101 3.46 -10.26 3.29
CA GLY A 101 2.57 -11.12 2.53
C GLY A 101 2.06 -10.44 1.27
N PHE A 102 1.78 -11.24 0.25
CA PHE A 102 1.21 -10.80 -1.02
C PHE A 102 -0.06 -11.58 -1.29
N ASN A 103 -1.11 -10.87 -1.71
CA ASN A 103 -2.38 -11.53 -2.07
C ASN A 103 -2.36 -11.91 -3.56
N ASP A 104 -3.42 -12.55 -4.02
CA ASP A 104 -3.49 -13.06 -5.40
C ASP A 104 -3.48 -11.97 -6.45
N THR A 105 -3.75 -10.72 -6.06
CA THR A 105 -3.63 -9.56 -6.95
C THR A 105 -2.18 -9.17 -7.25
N ALA A 106 -1.23 -9.74 -6.51
CA ALA A 106 0.19 -9.48 -6.75
C ALA A 106 0.68 -10.33 -7.93
N ASN A 107 1.38 -9.68 -8.84
CA ASN A 107 1.88 -10.34 -10.05
C ASN A 107 3.25 -11.00 -9.80
N LEU A 108 3.24 -12.03 -8.96
CA LEU A 108 4.47 -12.75 -8.57
C LEU A 108 4.59 -14.13 -9.23
N ASP A 109 3.67 -14.46 -10.09
CA ASP A 109 3.59 -15.77 -10.73
C ASP A 109 4.93 -16.19 -11.35
N SER A 110 5.33 -17.41 -11.06
CA SER A 110 6.56 -18.00 -11.59
C SER A 110 6.39 -19.50 -11.64
N GLY A 111 6.20 -20.05 -12.85
CA GLY A 111 5.90 -21.47 -13.02
C GLY A 111 4.56 -21.83 -12.42
N ASN A 112 4.49 -22.98 -11.77
CA ASN A 112 3.28 -23.48 -11.14
C ASN A 112 3.29 -23.32 -9.62
N MET A 113 4.38 -22.80 -9.07
CA MET A 113 4.54 -22.64 -7.64
C MET A 113 5.51 -21.48 -7.36
N TRP A 114 5.07 -20.53 -6.52
CA TRP A 114 5.91 -19.38 -6.14
C TRP A 114 5.57 -18.92 -4.73
N PRO A 115 6.54 -18.31 -4.02
CA PRO A 115 6.29 -17.81 -2.66
C PRO A 115 5.42 -16.55 -2.68
N VAL A 116 4.53 -16.43 -1.70
CA VAL A 116 3.66 -15.25 -1.53
C VAL A 116 3.77 -14.66 -0.14
N ALA A 117 4.56 -15.27 0.76
CA ALA A 117 4.76 -14.76 2.11
C ALA A 117 6.20 -15.01 2.54
N PHE A 118 6.76 -14.05 3.26
CA PHE A 118 8.16 -14.06 3.69
C PHE A 118 8.25 -13.73 5.17
N ALA A 119 8.98 -14.56 5.91
CA ALA A 119 9.24 -14.29 7.32
C ALA A 119 10.30 -13.21 7.44
N LEU A 120 10.08 -12.26 8.36
CA LEU A 120 11.01 -11.17 8.60
C LEU A 120 11.42 -11.14 10.07
N THR A 121 12.72 -11.22 10.32
CA THR A 121 13.26 -11.03 11.67
C THR A 121 14.07 -9.75 11.77
N GLU A 122 14.81 -9.43 10.71
CA GLU A 122 15.60 -8.22 10.57
C GLU A 122 15.61 -7.84 9.10
N LEU A 123 16.02 -6.62 8.78
CA LEU A 123 16.17 -6.18 7.41
C LEU A 123 17.55 -5.58 7.21
N THR A 124 18.40 -6.32 6.48
CA THR A 124 19.68 -5.80 6.00
C THR A 124 19.44 -5.01 4.72
N ALA A 125 20.46 -4.30 4.24
CA ALA A 125 20.37 -3.59 2.96
C ALA A 125 20.05 -4.55 1.81
N ALA A 126 20.61 -5.76 1.84
CA ALA A 126 20.33 -6.78 0.83
C ALA A 126 18.88 -7.25 0.88
N ASP A 127 18.33 -7.41 2.09
CA ASP A 127 16.94 -7.80 2.28
C ASP A 127 16.00 -6.72 1.75
N GLU A 128 16.29 -5.45 2.03
CA GLU A 128 15.48 -4.33 1.56
C GLU A 128 15.48 -4.26 0.03
N LYS A 129 16.60 -4.50 -0.59
CA LYS A 129 16.72 -4.52 -2.05
C LYS A 129 15.87 -5.65 -2.64
N LYS A 130 15.90 -6.82 -2.01
CA LYS A 130 15.08 -7.96 -2.41
C LYS A 130 13.59 -7.65 -2.31
N ILE A 131 13.18 -7.01 -1.21
CA ILE A 131 11.79 -6.60 -1.01
C ILE A 131 11.38 -5.58 -2.07
N ALA A 132 12.24 -4.60 -2.35
CA ALA A 132 11.97 -3.59 -3.37
C ALA A 132 11.71 -4.24 -4.74
N THR A 133 12.50 -5.24 -5.09
CA THR A 133 12.33 -5.99 -6.34
C THR A 133 10.99 -6.75 -6.36
N LEU A 134 10.65 -7.39 -5.24
CA LEU A 134 9.39 -8.12 -5.11
C LEU A 134 8.17 -7.18 -5.24
N VAL A 135 8.21 -6.04 -4.56
CA VAL A 135 7.13 -5.06 -4.60
C VAL A 135 6.94 -4.53 -6.02
N LYS A 136 8.03 -4.19 -6.69
CA LYS A 136 7.97 -3.69 -8.06
C LYS A 136 7.40 -4.74 -9.01
N LYS A 137 7.79 -6.00 -8.85
CA LYS A 137 7.26 -7.11 -9.66
C LYS A 137 5.78 -7.32 -9.38
N ALA A 138 5.38 -7.24 -8.11
CA ALA A 138 4.00 -7.50 -7.69
C ALA A 138 2.99 -6.57 -8.36
N VAL A 139 3.36 -5.34 -8.64
CA VAL A 139 2.47 -4.34 -9.25
C VAL A 139 2.68 -4.20 -10.76
N GLY A 140 3.69 -4.78 -11.28
CA GLY A 140 4.07 -4.66 -12.66
C GLY A 140 3.60 -5.66 -13.55
#